data_67b35567f70423c4f18d9be44484f624
#
_entry.id   67b35567f70423c4f18d9be44484f624
#
_cell.length_a   1.000
_cell.length_b   1.000
_cell.length_c   1.000
_cell.angle_alpha   90.00
_cell.angle_beta   90.00
_cell.angle_gamma   90.00
#
_symmetry.space_group_name_H-M   'P 1'
#
loop_
_entity.id
_entity.type
_entity.pdbx_description
1 polymer ?
#
loop_
_entity_poly.entity_id
_entity_poly.type
_entity_poly.pdbx_seq_one_letter_code
_entity_poly.pdbx_strand_id
1 'polypeptide(L)'
;MEGLYSISYRDLMAESNGLGNKIFDETDKHGYLLIHEVNFDVTKEASHKQELLGFCKHLGDPIPHNSMPNSFVWDIKPVKDSKNTFVTHSELDLEAELHTDSSFVDNPEDYFCLYSIKKSVCNGGESLLLSKDDLLKELRKIETGIKAEEVFKTKKFPFAVPTVFKEGHELQD
;
A
#
# COMPACT_ATOMS: atom_id res chain seq x y z
N MET A 1 23.66 2.75 4.60
CA MET A 1 22.31 3.06 4.10
C MET A 1 22.31 4.54 3.82
N GLU A 2 22.33 4.93 2.56
CA GLU A 2 21.98 6.29 2.18
C GLU A 2 20.59 6.56 2.75
N GLY A 3 20.41 7.72 3.41
CA GLY A 3 19.23 7.99 4.20
C GLY A 3 17.96 7.96 3.36
N LEU A 4 16.96 7.23 3.82
CA LEU A 4 15.62 7.27 3.25
C LEU A 4 15.11 8.72 3.25
N TYR A 5 14.50 9.15 2.15
CA TYR A 5 13.86 10.44 2.10
C TYR A 5 12.67 10.48 3.08
N SER A 6 12.69 11.45 3.97
CA SER A 6 11.65 11.57 5.01
C SER A 6 11.41 13.02 5.41
N ILE A 7 10.20 13.29 5.90
CA ILE A 7 9.79 14.61 6.40
C ILE A 7 9.09 14.44 7.75
N SER A 8 9.25 15.40 8.68
CA SER A 8 8.47 15.37 9.91
C SER A 8 7.01 15.74 9.63
N TYR A 9 6.08 15.12 10.36
CA TYR A 9 4.66 15.44 10.24
C TYR A 9 4.39 16.93 10.54
N ARG A 10 5.09 17.49 11.53
CA ARG A 10 4.97 18.92 11.87
C ARG A 10 5.39 19.81 10.70
N ASP A 11 6.54 19.54 10.06
CA ASP A 11 7.03 20.36 8.96
C ASP A 11 6.14 20.22 7.72
N LEU A 12 5.62 19.02 7.49
CA LEU A 12 4.65 18.77 6.44
C LEU A 12 3.34 19.55 6.66
N MET A 13 2.80 19.52 7.87
CA MET A 13 1.55 20.22 8.23
C MET A 13 1.70 21.74 8.36
N ALA A 14 2.93 22.27 8.47
CA ALA A 14 3.19 23.70 8.44
C ALA A 14 2.94 24.32 7.05
N GLU A 15 2.92 23.53 6.00
CA GLU A 15 2.56 23.92 4.63
C GLU A 15 1.04 24.11 4.50
N SER A 16 0.53 25.26 4.98
CA SER A 16 -0.92 25.51 5.08
C SER A 16 -1.67 25.56 3.74
N ASN A 17 -0.96 25.76 2.62
CA ASN A 17 -1.55 25.81 1.28
C ASN A 17 -0.79 24.86 0.36
N GLY A 18 -1.40 23.73 -0.01
CA GLY A 18 -0.83 22.80 -0.97
C GLY A 18 -0.23 21.53 -0.37
N LEU A 19 -0.65 21.13 0.83
CA LEU A 19 -0.18 19.91 1.48
C LEU A 19 -0.24 18.69 0.55
N GLY A 20 -1.37 18.48 -0.14
CA GLY A 20 -1.52 17.41 -1.11
C GLY A 20 -0.50 17.48 -2.23
N ASN A 21 -0.33 18.65 -2.84
CA ASN A 21 0.63 18.84 -3.94
C ASN A 21 2.06 18.52 -3.49
N LYS A 22 2.47 18.97 -2.30
CA LYS A 22 3.78 18.64 -1.76
C LYS A 22 3.99 17.16 -1.56
N ILE A 23 2.99 16.46 -1.02
CA ILE A 23 3.07 15.00 -0.85
C ILE A 23 3.17 14.31 -2.21
N PHE A 24 2.39 14.72 -3.20
CA PHE A 24 2.45 14.16 -4.55
C PHE A 24 3.82 14.42 -5.20
N ASP A 25 4.30 15.66 -5.20
CA ASP A 25 5.58 16.03 -5.80
C ASP A 25 6.74 15.21 -5.21
N GLU A 26 6.76 15.03 -3.88
CA GLU A 26 7.81 14.26 -3.23
C GLU A 26 7.65 12.75 -3.44
N THR A 27 6.41 12.26 -3.47
CA THR A 27 6.14 10.84 -3.74
C THR A 27 6.47 10.50 -5.19
N ASP A 28 6.10 11.33 -6.15
CA ASP A 28 6.41 11.12 -7.57
C ASP A 28 7.92 11.15 -7.83
N LYS A 29 8.64 12.03 -7.12
CA LYS A 29 10.09 12.15 -7.25
C LYS A 29 10.85 10.96 -6.69
N HIS A 30 10.38 10.39 -5.57
CA HIS A 30 11.10 9.36 -4.83
C HIS A 30 10.45 7.97 -4.90
N GLY A 31 9.23 7.85 -5.45
CA GLY A 31 8.44 6.63 -5.45
C GLY A 31 7.77 6.34 -4.10
N TYR A 32 8.07 7.11 -3.06
CA TYR A 32 7.51 7.03 -1.71
C TYR A 32 7.76 8.32 -0.94
N LEU A 33 6.99 8.53 0.13
CA LEU A 33 7.26 9.55 1.14
C LEU A 33 7.17 8.93 2.53
N LEU A 34 8.25 8.99 3.31
CA LEU A 34 8.26 8.59 4.71
C LEU A 34 7.94 9.80 5.60
N ILE A 35 6.81 9.74 6.31
CA ILE A 35 6.41 10.79 7.25
C ILE A 35 6.67 10.27 8.66
N HIS A 36 7.53 10.94 9.42
CA HIS A 36 7.85 10.55 10.80
C HIS A 36 7.26 11.52 11.81
N GLU A 37 7.30 11.13 13.11
CA GLU A 37 6.73 11.90 14.23
C GLU A 37 5.22 12.15 14.12
N VAL A 38 4.50 11.22 13.49
CA VAL A 38 3.03 11.25 13.45
C VAL A 38 2.49 10.79 14.79
N ASN A 39 1.74 11.65 15.48
CA ASN A 39 1.23 11.40 16.84
C ASN A 39 -0.29 11.33 16.86
N PHE A 40 -0.88 10.39 16.13
CA PHE A 40 -2.30 10.12 16.23
C PHE A 40 -2.62 9.39 17.55
N ASP A 41 -3.80 9.64 18.13
CA ASP A 41 -4.22 8.98 19.37
C ASP A 41 -4.54 7.50 19.13
N VAL A 42 -3.55 6.65 19.34
CA VAL A 42 -3.67 5.20 19.15
C VAL A 42 -4.33 4.48 20.35
N THR A 43 -4.68 5.20 21.41
CA THR A 43 -5.36 4.61 22.57
C THR A 43 -6.80 4.24 22.29
N LYS A 44 -7.40 4.87 21.28
CA LYS A 44 -8.77 4.62 20.81
C LYS A 44 -8.73 4.26 19.32
N GLU A 45 -9.08 3.04 18.99
CA GLU A 45 -9.04 2.54 17.62
C GLU A 45 -9.80 3.44 16.62
N ALA A 46 -10.98 3.94 17.00
CA ALA A 46 -11.74 4.83 16.14
C ALA A 46 -11.07 6.20 15.92
N SER A 47 -10.29 6.69 16.89
CA SER A 47 -9.66 8.00 16.82
C SER A 47 -8.53 8.03 15.79
N HIS A 48 -7.55 7.14 15.90
CA HIS A 48 -6.42 7.14 14.97
C HIS A 48 -6.82 6.80 13.52
N LYS A 49 -7.86 5.96 13.33
CA LYS A 49 -8.40 5.68 12.00
C LYS A 49 -9.05 6.93 11.38
N GLN A 50 -9.77 7.72 12.18
CA GLN A 50 -10.37 8.98 11.72
C GLN A 50 -9.29 10.03 11.40
N GLU A 51 -8.26 10.14 12.23
CA GLU A 51 -7.16 11.08 12.01
C GLU A 51 -6.36 10.70 10.75
N LEU A 52 -6.05 9.41 10.57
CA LEU A 52 -5.42 8.91 9.36
C LEU A 52 -6.27 9.17 8.11
N LEU A 53 -7.56 8.87 8.17
CA LEU A 53 -8.48 9.14 7.07
C LEU A 53 -8.60 10.65 6.78
N GLY A 54 -8.63 11.48 7.83
CA GLY A 54 -8.61 12.93 7.69
C GLY A 54 -7.35 13.44 6.99
N PHE A 55 -6.19 12.87 7.32
CA PHE A 55 -4.94 13.15 6.63
C PHE A 55 -4.99 12.71 5.16
N CYS A 56 -5.44 11.48 4.88
CA CYS A 56 -5.53 10.96 3.51
C CYS A 56 -6.44 11.80 2.60
N LYS A 57 -7.46 12.47 3.14
CA LYS A 57 -8.33 13.37 2.36
C LYS A 57 -7.61 14.60 1.78
N HIS A 58 -6.43 14.94 2.27
CA HIS A 58 -5.58 15.95 1.62
C HIS A 58 -4.93 15.42 0.33
N LEU A 59 -4.89 14.11 0.15
CA LEU A 59 -4.33 13.43 -1.03
C LEU A 59 -5.39 13.18 -2.11
N GLY A 60 -6.66 13.18 -1.78
CA GLY A 60 -7.76 12.90 -2.72
C GLY A 60 -8.94 12.22 -2.04
N ASP A 61 -9.78 11.60 -2.85
CA ASP A 61 -10.94 10.87 -2.37
C ASP A 61 -10.54 9.43 -1.99
N PRO A 62 -10.63 9.06 -0.70
CA PRO A 62 -10.31 7.72 -0.27
C PRO A 62 -11.22 6.68 -0.92
N ILE A 63 -10.63 5.60 -1.41
CA ILE A 63 -11.36 4.46 -1.96
C ILE A 63 -11.64 3.47 -0.83
N PRO A 64 -12.90 2.99 -0.68
CA PRO A 64 -13.21 1.99 0.34
C PRO A 64 -12.59 0.64 -0.02
N HIS A 65 -12.30 -0.16 1.00
CA HIS A 65 -11.82 -1.52 0.80
C HIS A 65 -12.85 -2.37 0.02
N ASN A 66 -12.37 -3.11 -0.98
CA ASN A 66 -13.22 -3.87 -1.92
C ASN A 66 -14.24 -4.81 -1.27
N SER A 67 -13.90 -5.43 -0.14
CA SER A 67 -14.80 -6.32 0.60
C SER A 67 -15.61 -5.63 1.70
N MET A 68 -15.36 -4.33 1.96
CA MET A 68 -16.00 -3.56 3.02
C MET A 68 -16.31 -2.14 2.55
N PRO A 69 -17.46 -1.88 1.89
CA PRO A 69 -17.74 -0.61 1.21
C PRO A 69 -17.76 0.64 2.11
N ASN A 70 -17.73 0.47 3.43
CA ASN A 70 -17.66 1.57 4.39
C ASN A 70 -16.34 1.62 5.16
N SER A 71 -15.35 0.78 4.81
CA SER A 71 -14.05 0.73 5.45
C SER A 71 -12.97 1.30 4.54
N PHE A 72 -12.40 2.43 4.93
CA PHE A 72 -11.31 3.10 4.23
C PHE A 72 -9.95 2.83 4.88
N VAL A 73 -9.93 2.25 6.07
CA VAL A 73 -8.72 1.94 6.82
C VAL A 73 -8.75 0.48 7.23
N TRP A 74 -7.77 -0.27 6.75
CA TRP A 74 -7.62 -1.69 7.01
C TRP A 74 -6.54 -1.94 8.07
N ASP A 75 -6.83 -2.84 9.03
CA ASP A 75 -5.84 -3.24 10.03
C ASP A 75 -4.94 -4.35 9.50
N ILE A 76 -3.63 -4.10 9.52
CA ILE A 76 -2.63 -5.12 9.24
C ILE A 76 -2.16 -5.70 10.57
N LYS A 77 -2.70 -6.86 10.93
CA LYS A 77 -2.33 -7.55 12.17
C LYS A 77 -2.59 -9.04 12.05
N PRO A 78 -1.67 -9.90 12.57
CA PRO A 78 -1.88 -11.35 12.58
C PRO A 78 -3.12 -11.73 13.39
N VAL A 79 -3.93 -12.63 12.85
CA VAL A 79 -5.11 -13.19 13.52
C VAL A 79 -4.81 -14.63 13.95
N LYS A 80 -4.70 -14.86 15.26
CA LYS A 80 -4.28 -16.15 15.84
C LYS A 80 -5.29 -17.30 15.68
N ASP A 81 -6.59 -16.99 15.57
CA ASP A 81 -7.68 -17.99 15.56
C ASP A 81 -8.71 -17.63 14.47
N SER A 82 -8.30 -17.52 13.24
CA SER A 82 -9.31 -17.33 12.19
C SER A 82 -9.99 -18.68 11.94
N LYS A 83 -11.26 -18.79 12.35
CA LYS A 83 -12.16 -19.88 11.92
C LYS A 83 -12.54 -19.74 10.45
N ASN A 84 -12.08 -18.70 9.79
CA ASN A 84 -12.32 -18.43 8.38
C ASN A 84 -11.38 -19.29 7.54
N THR A 85 -11.93 -19.93 6.55
CA THR A 85 -11.20 -20.76 5.57
C THR A 85 -10.32 -19.95 4.64
N PHE A 86 -10.41 -18.62 4.68
CA PHE A 86 -9.62 -17.69 3.88
C PHE A 86 -9.04 -16.60 4.77
N VAL A 87 -7.71 -16.47 4.73
CA VAL A 87 -6.94 -15.46 5.47
C VAL A 87 -6.16 -14.64 4.46
N THR A 88 -6.23 -13.33 4.56
CA THR A 88 -5.46 -12.41 3.70
C THR A 88 -4.02 -12.28 4.19
N HIS A 89 -3.10 -11.81 3.33
CA HIS A 89 -1.71 -11.56 3.73
C HIS A 89 -1.60 -10.58 4.91
N SER A 90 -2.53 -9.63 5.03
CA SER A 90 -2.59 -8.67 6.15
C SER A 90 -2.91 -9.30 7.51
N GLU A 91 -3.40 -10.53 7.52
CA GLU A 91 -3.79 -11.31 8.71
C GLU A 91 -2.79 -12.42 9.04
N LEU A 92 -1.77 -12.63 8.19
CA LEU A 92 -0.75 -13.65 8.37
C LEU A 92 0.51 -13.05 9.01
N ASP A 93 1.20 -13.86 9.81
CA ASP A 93 2.54 -13.57 10.33
C ASP A 93 3.61 -14.21 9.42
N LEU A 94 3.54 -13.86 8.15
CA LEU A 94 4.41 -14.37 7.09
C LEU A 94 4.93 -13.23 6.24
N GLU A 95 6.04 -13.48 5.55
CA GLU A 95 6.55 -12.58 4.52
C GLU A 95 5.56 -12.52 3.35
N ALA A 96 5.24 -11.30 2.91
CA ALA A 96 4.49 -11.08 1.69
C ALA A 96 5.48 -10.90 0.53
N GLU A 97 5.28 -11.65 -0.55
CA GLU A 97 6.06 -11.48 -1.77
C GLU A 97 5.85 -10.09 -2.36
N LEU A 98 6.82 -9.61 -3.14
CA LEU A 98 6.69 -8.34 -3.86
C LEU A 98 5.47 -8.39 -4.80
N HIS A 99 4.56 -7.47 -4.63
CA HIS A 99 3.30 -7.38 -5.38
C HIS A 99 2.88 -5.93 -5.55
N THR A 100 1.87 -5.72 -6.35
CA THR A 100 1.10 -4.48 -6.39
C THR A 100 -0.30 -4.77 -5.85
N ASP A 101 -0.83 -3.87 -5.04
CA ASP A 101 -2.21 -3.97 -4.58
C ASP A 101 -3.19 -3.73 -5.73
N SER A 102 -4.42 -4.18 -5.55
CA SER A 102 -5.56 -3.92 -6.47
C SER A 102 -5.30 -4.19 -7.96
N SER A 103 -4.34 -5.06 -8.29
CA SER A 103 -3.97 -5.38 -9.69
C SER A 103 -5.07 -6.08 -10.49
N PHE A 104 -6.18 -6.45 -9.85
CA PHE A 104 -7.35 -7.14 -10.42
C PHE A 104 -8.56 -6.22 -10.61
N VAL A 105 -8.47 -4.92 -10.30
CA VAL A 105 -9.53 -3.94 -10.52
C VAL A 105 -9.19 -3.03 -11.70
N ASP A 106 -10.22 -2.53 -12.40
CA ASP A 106 -10.03 -1.68 -13.58
C ASP A 106 -9.44 -0.31 -13.25
N ASN A 107 -9.78 0.23 -12.08
CA ASN A 107 -9.29 1.51 -11.59
C ASN A 107 -8.66 1.32 -10.20
N PRO A 108 -7.40 0.85 -10.13
CA PRO A 108 -6.70 0.73 -8.86
C PRO A 108 -6.44 2.11 -8.24
N GLU A 109 -6.17 2.13 -6.96
CA GLU A 109 -5.72 3.32 -6.26
C GLU A 109 -4.37 3.81 -6.81
N ASP A 110 -4.23 5.14 -6.98
CA ASP A 110 -2.97 5.77 -7.38
C ASP A 110 -1.94 5.75 -6.24
N TYR A 111 -2.42 5.87 -4.99
CA TYR A 111 -1.60 5.92 -3.79
C TYR A 111 -2.23 5.09 -2.68
N PHE A 112 -1.39 4.49 -1.85
CA PHE A 112 -1.81 3.92 -0.58
C PHE A 112 -0.97 4.49 0.57
N CYS A 113 -1.54 4.50 1.77
CA CYS A 113 -0.89 5.00 2.96
C CYS A 113 -0.83 3.91 4.03
N LEU A 114 0.37 3.68 4.58
CA LEU A 114 0.58 2.78 5.71
C LEU A 114 0.90 3.60 6.96
N TYR A 115 0.18 3.36 8.05
CA TYR A 115 0.45 3.96 9.35
C TYR A 115 0.92 2.89 10.33
N SER A 116 2.18 2.99 10.76
CA SER A 116 2.75 2.07 11.73
C SER A 116 2.37 2.47 13.15
N ILE A 117 1.45 1.72 13.77
CA ILE A 117 0.99 1.93 15.16
C ILE A 117 2.03 1.40 16.14
N LYS A 118 2.65 0.26 15.84
CA LYS A 118 3.58 -0.41 16.73
C LYS A 118 4.71 -1.07 15.96
N LYS A 119 5.93 -0.77 16.35
CA LYS A 119 7.11 -1.44 15.80
C LYS A 119 7.12 -2.92 16.21
N SER A 120 7.51 -3.80 15.30
CA SER A 120 7.75 -5.21 15.59
C SER A 120 8.83 -5.39 16.65
N VAL A 121 8.64 -6.35 17.54
CA VAL A 121 9.60 -6.69 18.59
C VAL A 121 10.64 -7.72 18.15
N CYS A 122 10.43 -8.37 17.00
CA CYS A 122 11.29 -9.44 16.47
C CYS A 122 12.25 -8.99 15.36
N ASN A 123 12.41 -7.69 15.15
CA ASN A 123 13.17 -7.10 14.05
C ASN A 123 12.66 -7.47 12.64
N GLY A 124 11.42 -7.92 12.51
CA GLY A 124 10.71 -8.12 11.27
C GLY A 124 9.71 -7.00 10.99
N GLY A 125 8.93 -7.14 9.94
CA GLY A 125 7.89 -6.19 9.54
C GLY A 125 8.44 -4.99 8.76
N GLU A 126 9.60 -5.14 8.12
CA GLU A 126 10.12 -4.16 7.19
C GLU A 126 9.23 -4.10 5.95
N SER A 127 9.02 -2.89 5.45
CA SER A 127 8.41 -2.68 4.14
C SER A 127 9.53 -2.64 3.08
N LEU A 128 9.41 -3.49 2.08
CA LEU A 128 10.31 -3.52 0.94
C LEU A 128 9.63 -2.82 -0.24
N LEU A 129 10.31 -1.85 -0.82
CA LEU A 129 9.84 -1.12 -1.99
C LEU A 129 10.78 -1.38 -3.17
N LEU A 130 10.21 -1.75 -4.29
CA LEU A 130 10.91 -1.93 -5.55
C LEU A 130 10.18 -1.17 -6.64
N SER A 131 10.84 -0.19 -7.26
CA SER A 131 10.25 0.52 -8.39
C SER A 131 10.17 -0.39 -9.61
N LYS A 132 9.14 -0.20 -10.43
CA LYS A 132 9.02 -0.89 -11.72
C LYS A 132 10.26 -0.67 -12.59
N ASP A 133 10.81 0.53 -12.59
CA ASP A 133 11.96 0.86 -13.44
C ASP A 133 13.23 0.15 -12.96
N ASP A 134 13.44 0.04 -11.65
CA ASP A 134 14.56 -0.73 -11.11
C ASP A 134 14.39 -2.22 -11.38
N LEU A 135 13.18 -2.76 -11.22
CA LEU A 135 12.88 -4.13 -11.58
C LEU A 135 13.20 -4.40 -13.05
N LEU A 136 12.73 -3.57 -13.96
CA LEU A 136 12.99 -3.73 -15.39
C LEU A 136 14.47 -3.57 -15.74
N LYS A 137 15.18 -2.66 -15.07
CA LYS A 137 16.61 -2.48 -15.23
C LYS A 137 17.39 -3.74 -14.82
N GLU A 138 17.02 -4.37 -13.71
CA GLU A 138 17.64 -5.63 -13.28
C GLU A 138 17.29 -6.80 -14.22
N LEU A 139 16.03 -6.92 -14.63
CA LEU A 139 15.60 -7.96 -15.58
C LEU A 139 16.36 -7.88 -16.91
N ARG A 140 16.63 -6.69 -17.42
CA ARG A 140 17.35 -6.49 -18.69
C ARG A 140 18.83 -6.89 -18.66
N LYS A 141 19.39 -7.14 -17.47
CA LYS A 141 20.77 -7.63 -17.34
C LYS A 141 20.93 -9.11 -17.71
N ILE A 142 19.83 -9.85 -17.80
CA ILE A 142 19.81 -11.27 -18.12
C ILE A 142 18.90 -11.53 -19.34
N GLU A 143 19.34 -12.44 -20.21
CA GLU A 143 18.60 -12.75 -21.45
C GLU A 143 17.18 -13.24 -21.20
N THR A 144 16.97 -14.08 -20.19
CA THR A 144 15.65 -14.57 -19.79
C THR A 144 14.74 -13.44 -19.30
N GLY A 145 15.31 -12.42 -18.64
CA GLY A 145 14.60 -11.25 -18.15
C GLY A 145 14.10 -10.35 -19.29
N ILE A 146 14.89 -10.18 -20.36
CA ILE A 146 14.46 -9.44 -21.55
C ILE A 146 13.25 -10.13 -22.20
N LYS A 147 13.30 -11.46 -22.31
CA LYS A 147 12.17 -12.25 -22.83
C LYS A 147 10.95 -12.16 -21.91
N ALA A 148 11.14 -12.18 -20.59
CA ALA A 148 10.07 -12.01 -19.62
C ALA A 148 9.40 -10.64 -19.76
N GLU A 149 10.15 -9.55 -19.88
CA GLU A 149 9.63 -8.20 -20.08
C GLU A 149 8.73 -8.14 -21.34
N GLU A 150 9.16 -8.75 -22.44
CA GLU A 150 8.36 -8.81 -23.67
C GLU A 150 7.05 -9.57 -23.43
N VAL A 151 7.11 -10.71 -22.76
CA VAL A 151 5.94 -11.53 -22.44
C VAL A 151 4.97 -10.75 -21.55
N PHE A 152 5.44 -10.08 -20.50
CA PHE A 152 4.60 -9.27 -19.61
C PHE A 152 3.91 -8.11 -20.33
N LYS A 153 4.55 -7.53 -21.35
CA LYS A 153 3.95 -6.44 -22.14
C LYS A 153 2.93 -6.92 -23.18
N THR A 154 3.05 -8.15 -23.65
CA THR A 154 2.31 -8.62 -24.81
C THR A 154 1.29 -9.69 -24.51
N LYS A 155 1.39 -10.37 -23.37
CA LYS A 155 0.49 -11.47 -22.99
C LYS A 155 -0.45 -11.06 -21.87
N LYS A 156 -1.68 -11.51 -21.95
CA LYS A 156 -2.65 -11.45 -20.86
C LYS A 156 -2.46 -12.69 -19.99
N PHE A 157 -2.41 -12.47 -18.68
CA PHE A 157 -2.31 -13.53 -17.69
C PHE A 157 -3.66 -13.67 -16.98
N PRO A 158 -4.23 -14.87 -16.86
CA PRO A 158 -5.41 -15.07 -16.05
C PRO A 158 -5.07 -14.80 -14.58
N PHE A 159 -5.88 -13.99 -13.93
CA PHE A 159 -5.74 -13.67 -12.52
C PHE A 159 -6.89 -14.31 -11.75
N ALA A 160 -6.59 -15.19 -10.79
CA ALA A 160 -7.62 -15.74 -9.90
C ALA A 160 -7.88 -14.75 -8.78
N VAL A 161 -8.93 -13.95 -8.90
CA VAL A 161 -9.35 -13.04 -7.84
C VAL A 161 -9.87 -13.88 -6.66
N PRO A 162 -9.33 -13.73 -5.45
CA PRO A 162 -9.86 -14.41 -4.27
C PRO A 162 -11.33 -14.07 -4.04
N THR A 163 -12.10 -15.07 -3.59
CA THR A 163 -13.56 -14.92 -3.40
C THR A 163 -13.94 -13.79 -2.46
N VAL A 164 -13.11 -13.50 -1.47
CA VAL A 164 -13.31 -12.39 -0.52
C VAL A 164 -13.36 -11.02 -1.21
N PHE A 165 -12.74 -10.88 -2.38
CA PHE A 165 -12.75 -9.64 -3.18
C PHE A 165 -13.78 -9.67 -4.32
N LYS A 166 -14.55 -10.76 -4.47
CA LYS A 166 -15.56 -10.90 -5.53
C LYS A 166 -16.93 -10.33 -5.15
N GLU A 167 -17.20 -10.15 -3.86
CA GLU A 167 -18.48 -9.62 -3.38
C GLU A 167 -18.54 -8.12 -3.68
N GLY A 168 -19.28 -7.75 -4.73
CA GLY A 168 -19.52 -6.37 -5.15
C GLY A 168 -18.98 -5.97 -6.53
N HIS A 169 -18.19 -6.79 -7.17
CA HIS A 169 -17.78 -6.60 -8.55
C HIS A 169 -18.42 -7.64 -9.46
N GLU A 170 -19.28 -7.22 -10.39
CA GLU A 170 -19.64 -8.03 -11.54
C GLU A 170 -18.35 -8.25 -12.34
N LEU A 171 -17.84 -9.48 -12.31
CA LEU A 171 -16.73 -9.89 -13.17
C LEU A 171 -17.24 -9.78 -14.60
N GLN A 172 -16.69 -8.86 -15.37
CA GLN A 172 -16.83 -8.92 -16.82
C GLN A 172 -15.98 -10.11 -17.30
N ASP A 173 -16.63 -11.09 -17.91
CA ASP A 173 -16.02 -12.27 -18.55
C ASP A 173 -15.07 -11.89 -19.70
#